data_cf3d0387c9b92e06b68c0df92ce77039
#
_entry.id   cf3d0387c9b92e06b68c0df92ce77039
#
_cell.length_a   1.000
_cell.length_b   1.000
_cell.length_c   1.000
_cell.angle_alpha   90.00
_cell.angle_beta   90.00
_cell.angle_gamma   90.00
#
_symmetry.space_group_name_H-M   'P 1'
#
loop_
_entity.id
_entity.type
_entity.pdbx_description
1 polymer ?
#
loop_
_entity_poly.entity_id
_entity_poly.type
_entity_poly.pdbx_seq_one_letter_code
_entity_poly.pdbx_strand_id
1 'polypeptide(L)'
;MKEKIIKQVGELLPSLVEDIKTICNMDSRQDEAAPGHPFGKRVTDCLNKALEIAGGMGFETENVGNQVGIVSYGPDTEEYLACVGHLDVVDINGVWKTDPFVCTEKDGTLYARGVLDNKGPMFCCLYALKALVDLGYEFPIKVKIIFGTNEETGMEDMKWYFKDHKYPKLGWTPDCKYPVIYAERGRAAFRYSLPREEVGELFAFMNEFVLNQNDLSASLGVDYSDEEFGKNQVRKAELFEDGDTCGLTLVSSYPASYSLDTMKESLEKICKPHMSVSLDSNLDPVFFERDTYLVKTLEHVYEEIMQEDGSAVTTTGGSYAKVVKNIVPFGPSFKGQKGIGHMPDEWMRICDIEKNAQIYAYAFYELMQGL
;
A
#
# COMPACT_ATOMS: atom_id res chain seq x y z
N MET A 1 -7.61 -15.77 24.96
CA MET A 1 -7.17 -16.10 23.58
C MET A 1 -5.85 -15.41 23.23
N LYS A 2 -5.67 -14.11 23.54
CA LYS A 2 -4.46 -13.30 23.22
C LYS A 2 -3.15 -14.02 23.54
N GLU A 3 -2.95 -14.50 24.76
CA GLU A 3 -1.70 -15.20 25.15
C GLU A 3 -1.43 -16.48 24.32
N LYS A 4 -2.50 -17.22 23.96
CA LYS A 4 -2.36 -18.40 23.11
C LYS A 4 -1.92 -18.00 21.69
N ILE A 5 -2.50 -16.92 21.15
CA ILE A 5 -2.14 -16.38 19.83
C ILE A 5 -0.66 -15.96 19.83
N ILE A 6 -0.25 -15.16 20.83
CA ILE A 6 1.14 -14.69 20.95
C ILE A 6 2.12 -15.87 20.98
N LYS A 7 1.81 -16.90 21.79
CA LYS A 7 2.63 -18.10 21.89
C LYS A 7 2.70 -18.87 20.57
N GLN A 8 1.53 -19.08 19.90
CA GLN A 8 1.47 -19.83 18.66
C GLN A 8 2.24 -19.11 17.52
N VAL A 9 2.13 -17.78 17.44
CA VAL A 9 2.92 -16.98 16.49
C VAL A 9 4.42 -17.14 16.76
N GLY A 10 4.85 -17.10 18.05
CA GLY A 10 6.25 -17.34 18.41
C GLY A 10 6.75 -18.72 17.99
N GLU A 11 5.91 -19.77 18.08
CA GLU A 11 6.25 -21.12 17.62
C GLU A 11 6.39 -21.20 16.08
N LEU A 12 5.62 -20.39 15.34
CA LEU A 12 5.66 -20.32 13.88
C LEU A 12 6.74 -19.37 13.34
N LEU A 13 7.33 -18.51 14.18
CA LEU A 13 8.25 -17.46 13.75
C LEU A 13 9.44 -17.95 12.91
N PRO A 14 10.12 -19.08 13.24
CA PRO A 14 11.22 -19.57 12.40
C PRO A 14 10.78 -19.88 10.96
N SER A 15 9.62 -20.50 10.78
CA SER A 15 9.06 -20.81 9.46
C SER A 15 8.63 -19.54 8.71
N LEU A 16 8.02 -18.59 9.41
CA LEU A 16 7.66 -17.28 8.87
C LEU A 16 8.89 -16.55 8.32
N VAL A 17 9.98 -16.52 9.07
CA VAL A 17 11.23 -15.87 8.66
C VAL A 17 11.81 -16.53 7.40
N GLU A 18 11.83 -17.86 7.32
CA GLU A 18 12.34 -18.58 6.14
C GLU A 18 11.47 -18.38 4.91
N ASP A 19 10.15 -18.33 5.07
CA ASP A 19 9.25 -18.06 3.94
C ASP A 19 9.34 -16.60 3.47
N ILE A 20 9.53 -15.63 4.38
CA ILE A 20 9.83 -14.23 4.02
C ILE A 20 11.14 -14.17 3.23
N LYS A 21 12.20 -14.86 3.67
CA LYS A 21 13.46 -14.92 2.89
C LYS A 21 13.22 -15.52 1.50
N THR A 22 12.46 -16.61 1.42
CA THR A 22 12.14 -17.28 0.15
C THR A 22 11.43 -16.33 -0.82
N ILE A 23 10.40 -15.62 -0.36
CA ILE A 23 9.63 -14.73 -1.25
C ILE A 23 10.39 -13.44 -1.59
N CYS A 24 11.21 -12.92 -0.67
CA CYS A 24 12.05 -11.75 -0.93
C CYS A 24 13.25 -12.04 -1.84
N ASN A 25 13.67 -13.30 -1.96
CA ASN A 25 14.68 -13.71 -2.93
C ASN A 25 14.16 -13.71 -4.38
N MET A 26 12.88 -13.48 -4.59
CA MET A 26 12.32 -13.37 -5.94
C MET A 26 12.27 -11.90 -6.38
N ASP A 27 12.88 -11.59 -7.51
CA ASP A 27 12.70 -10.31 -8.19
C ASP A 27 11.26 -10.25 -8.73
N SER A 28 10.42 -9.42 -8.13
CA SER A 28 9.03 -9.21 -8.53
C SER A 28 8.77 -7.79 -9.02
N ARG A 29 9.79 -7.12 -9.54
CA ARG A 29 9.58 -5.87 -10.28
C ARG A 29 8.73 -6.14 -11.50
N GLN A 30 7.89 -5.20 -11.84
CA GLN A 30 7.09 -5.29 -13.05
C GLN A 30 7.97 -5.31 -14.31
N ASP A 31 7.46 -5.97 -15.34
CA ASP A 31 8.03 -6.02 -16.68
C ASP A 31 6.96 -5.63 -17.70
N GLU A 32 7.36 -5.55 -18.97
CA GLU A 32 6.42 -5.41 -20.07
C GLU A 32 5.39 -6.55 -20.04
N ALA A 33 4.13 -6.19 -20.30
CA ALA A 33 3.05 -7.16 -20.39
C ALA A 33 3.32 -8.19 -21.50
N ALA A 34 3.08 -9.45 -21.18
CA ALA A 34 3.22 -10.57 -22.12
C ALA A 34 1.98 -11.48 -22.04
N PRO A 35 1.72 -12.32 -23.03
CA PRO A 35 0.60 -13.27 -22.98
C PRO A 35 0.63 -14.13 -21.71
N GLY A 36 -0.42 -14.03 -20.89
CA GLY A 36 -0.52 -14.70 -19.60
C GLY A 36 0.23 -14.03 -18.43
N HIS A 37 0.88 -12.89 -18.66
CA HIS A 37 1.65 -12.15 -17.65
C HIS A 37 1.35 -10.65 -17.75
N PRO A 38 0.18 -10.19 -17.28
CA PRO A 38 -0.27 -8.80 -17.50
C PRO A 38 0.68 -7.74 -16.96
N PHE A 39 1.38 -8.02 -15.85
CA PHE A 39 2.35 -7.13 -15.23
C PHE A 39 3.79 -7.68 -15.25
N GLY A 40 4.04 -8.64 -16.17
CA GLY A 40 5.35 -9.26 -16.35
C GLY A 40 5.49 -10.63 -15.70
N LYS A 41 6.47 -11.40 -16.21
CA LYS A 41 6.69 -12.79 -15.77
C LYS A 41 7.21 -12.86 -14.33
N ARG A 42 8.11 -11.97 -13.96
CA ARG A 42 8.75 -12.00 -12.62
C ARG A 42 7.73 -11.89 -11.50
N VAL A 43 6.78 -10.95 -11.59
CA VAL A 43 5.74 -10.77 -10.57
C VAL A 43 4.75 -11.94 -10.58
N THR A 44 4.43 -12.51 -11.76
CA THR A 44 3.61 -13.72 -11.88
C THR A 44 4.27 -14.93 -11.20
N ASP A 45 5.58 -15.12 -11.38
CA ASP A 45 6.33 -16.20 -10.75
C ASP A 45 6.33 -16.05 -9.21
N CYS A 46 6.46 -14.82 -8.71
CA CYS A 46 6.37 -14.49 -7.29
C CYS A 46 4.97 -14.80 -6.72
N LEU A 47 3.90 -14.41 -7.43
CA LEU A 47 2.53 -14.73 -7.08
C LEU A 47 2.31 -16.24 -6.95
N ASN A 48 2.75 -17.01 -7.96
CA ASN A 48 2.63 -18.46 -7.95
C ASN A 48 3.39 -19.10 -6.79
N LYS A 49 4.56 -18.57 -6.44
CA LYS A 49 5.34 -19.04 -5.29
C LYS A 49 4.65 -18.74 -3.96
N ALA A 50 4.05 -17.57 -3.80
CA ALA A 50 3.28 -17.24 -2.60
C ALA A 50 2.08 -18.18 -2.43
N LEU A 51 1.35 -18.46 -3.52
CA LEU A 51 0.24 -19.41 -3.51
C LEU A 51 0.69 -20.86 -3.25
N GLU A 52 1.83 -21.29 -3.78
CA GLU A 52 2.45 -22.60 -3.48
C GLU A 52 2.74 -22.75 -1.99
N ILE A 53 3.35 -21.73 -1.36
CA ILE A 53 3.65 -21.72 0.07
C ILE A 53 2.34 -21.81 0.88
N ALA A 54 1.35 -20.97 0.56
CA ALA A 54 0.07 -20.98 1.25
C ALA A 54 -0.69 -22.32 1.08
N GLY A 55 -0.65 -22.93 -0.10
CA GLY A 55 -1.20 -24.26 -0.36
C GLY A 55 -0.49 -25.34 0.47
N GLY A 56 0.83 -25.24 0.62
CA GLY A 56 1.63 -26.12 1.49
C GLY A 56 1.26 -26.02 2.98
N MET A 57 0.69 -24.90 3.41
CA MET A 57 0.15 -24.71 4.77
C MET A 57 -1.26 -25.30 4.96
N GLY A 58 -1.89 -25.80 3.90
CA GLY A 58 -3.22 -26.38 3.92
C GLY A 58 -4.34 -25.40 3.62
N PHE A 59 -4.05 -24.21 3.09
CA PHE A 59 -5.06 -23.25 2.64
C PHE A 59 -5.56 -23.56 1.22
N GLU A 60 -6.80 -23.18 0.94
CA GLU A 60 -7.29 -23.12 -0.44
C GLU A 60 -6.65 -21.93 -1.15
N THR A 61 -6.14 -22.15 -2.37
CA THR A 61 -5.47 -21.13 -3.15
C THR A 61 -6.04 -21.03 -4.56
N GLU A 62 -6.14 -19.82 -5.08
CA GLU A 62 -6.58 -19.54 -6.44
C GLU A 62 -5.71 -18.45 -7.07
N ASN A 63 -5.26 -18.68 -8.32
CA ASN A 63 -4.61 -17.66 -9.13
C ASN A 63 -5.60 -17.11 -10.14
N VAL A 64 -6.02 -15.85 -9.98
CA VAL A 64 -7.01 -15.21 -10.84
C VAL A 64 -6.28 -14.39 -11.91
N GLY A 65 -6.21 -14.94 -13.11
CA GLY A 65 -5.68 -14.29 -14.30
C GLY A 65 -4.20 -13.86 -14.23
N ASN A 66 -3.41 -14.47 -13.34
CA ASN A 66 -2.03 -14.07 -13.06
C ASN A 66 -1.89 -12.60 -12.61
N GLN A 67 -2.97 -12.03 -12.06
CA GLN A 67 -3.02 -10.67 -11.53
C GLN A 67 -3.27 -10.66 -10.03
N VAL A 68 -4.12 -11.56 -9.54
CA VAL A 68 -4.52 -11.60 -8.13
C VAL A 68 -4.45 -13.03 -7.62
N GLY A 69 -3.80 -13.21 -6.47
CA GLY A 69 -3.77 -14.48 -5.75
C GLY A 69 -4.70 -14.46 -4.56
N ILE A 70 -5.52 -15.49 -4.42
CA ILE A 70 -6.46 -15.63 -3.30
C ILE A 70 -6.04 -16.81 -2.45
N VAL A 71 -5.91 -16.59 -1.16
CA VAL A 71 -5.79 -17.63 -0.13
C VAL A 71 -7.03 -17.58 0.71
N SER A 72 -7.75 -18.69 0.86
CA SER A 72 -9.03 -18.76 1.55
C SER A 72 -9.02 -19.78 2.69
N TYR A 73 -9.75 -19.46 3.77
CA TYR A 73 -10.02 -20.38 4.88
C TYR A 73 -11.36 -20.06 5.55
N GLY A 74 -11.99 -21.09 6.14
CA GLY A 74 -13.23 -20.98 6.90
C GLY A 74 -14.47 -21.46 6.13
N PRO A 75 -15.68 -21.14 6.63
CA PRO A 75 -16.92 -21.60 6.01
C PRO A 75 -17.16 -20.95 4.66
N ASP A 76 -17.95 -21.61 3.81
CA ASP A 76 -18.32 -21.07 2.50
C ASP A 76 -19.42 -20.01 2.63
N THR A 77 -19.03 -18.81 3.06
CA THR A 77 -19.91 -17.65 3.20
C THR A 77 -19.68 -16.66 2.07
N GLU A 78 -20.73 -15.95 1.69
CA GLU A 78 -20.65 -14.90 0.67
C GLU A 78 -19.88 -13.67 1.18
N GLU A 79 -20.10 -13.29 2.45
CA GLU A 79 -19.35 -12.26 3.16
C GLU A 79 -18.01 -12.83 3.63
N TYR A 80 -16.97 -12.02 3.59
CA TYR A 80 -15.64 -12.42 4.04
C TYR A 80 -14.87 -11.26 4.65
N LEU A 81 -13.94 -11.58 5.55
CA LEU A 81 -12.93 -10.68 6.04
C LEU A 81 -11.69 -10.80 5.15
N ALA A 82 -11.07 -9.68 4.79
CA ALA A 82 -9.87 -9.71 3.96
C ALA A 82 -8.67 -8.99 4.58
N CYS A 83 -7.47 -9.55 4.33
CA CYS A 83 -6.22 -8.82 4.31
C CYS A 83 -5.77 -8.71 2.85
N VAL A 84 -5.49 -7.49 2.37
CA VAL A 84 -5.16 -7.21 0.98
C VAL A 84 -3.82 -6.49 0.92
N GLY A 85 -2.87 -6.99 0.15
CA GLY A 85 -1.57 -6.35 -0.07
C GLY A 85 -0.91 -6.88 -1.33
N HIS A 86 0.34 -6.53 -1.57
CA HIS A 86 0.97 -6.78 -2.86
C HIS A 86 2.30 -7.54 -2.79
N LEU A 87 2.70 -8.10 -3.91
CA LEU A 87 3.95 -8.83 -4.10
C LEU A 87 4.89 -8.14 -5.11
N ASP A 88 4.37 -7.23 -5.94
CA ASP A 88 5.23 -6.39 -6.77
C ASP A 88 6.07 -5.45 -5.92
N VAL A 89 7.18 -5.00 -6.47
CA VAL A 89 8.12 -4.11 -5.80
C VAL A 89 8.63 -3.05 -6.77
N VAL A 90 8.97 -1.87 -6.25
CA VAL A 90 9.58 -0.80 -7.04
C VAL A 90 10.96 -1.18 -7.57
N ASP A 91 11.42 -0.46 -8.57
CA ASP A 91 12.77 -0.61 -9.12
C ASP A 91 13.87 -0.40 -8.07
N ILE A 92 15.03 -0.98 -8.38
CA ILE A 92 16.23 -0.83 -7.57
C ILE A 92 16.82 0.56 -7.84
N ASN A 93 16.89 1.34 -6.79
CA ASN A 93 17.49 2.66 -6.80
C ASN A 93 18.67 2.74 -5.81
N GLY A 94 19.54 3.73 -5.99
CA GLY A 94 20.65 4.01 -5.08
C GLY A 94 21.68 2.88 -5.01
N VAL A 95 22.49 2.89 -3.95
CA VAL A 95 23.56 1.90 -3.70
C VAL A 95 23.13 1.01 -2.54
N TRP A 96 23.07 -0.30 -2.79
CA TRP A 96 22.76 -1.32 -1.80
C TRP A 96 24.04 -1.93 -1.23
N LYS A 97 24.04 -2.25 0.04
CA LYS A 97 25.17 -2.98 0.70
C LYS A 97 25.12 -4.47 0.46
N THR A 98 23.92 -5.00 0.21
CA THR A 98 23.66 -6.41 -0.14
C THR A 98 22.88 -6.48 -1.43
N ASP A 99 22.84 -7.62 -2.10
CA ASP A 99 21.95 -7.82 -3.25
C ASP A 99 20.49 -7.68 -2.80
N PRO A 100 19.70 -6.78 -3.41
CA PRO A 100 18.31 -6.54 -3.02
C PRO A 100 17.39 -7.75 -3.14
N PHE A 101 17.75 -8.75 -3.94
CA PHE A 101 16.99 -9.99 -4.13
C PHE A 101 17.69 -11.22 -3.52
N VAL A 102 18.63 -10.99 -2.61
CA VAL A 102 19.20 -12.02 -1.73
C VAL A 102 18.94 -11.59 -0.29
N CYS A 103 17.83 -12.05 0.27
CA CYS A 103 17.40 -11.65 1.60
C CYS A 103 18.47 -12.00 2.65
N THR A 104 19.17 -11.00 3.12
CA THR A 104 20.32 -11.14 4.02
C THR A 104 19.87 -10.90 5.46
N GLU A 105 20.12 -11.89 6.33
CA GLU A 105 19.93 -11.72 7.78
C GLU A 105 21.23 -11.24 8.42
N LYS A 106 21.14 -10.15 9.17
CA LYS A 106 22.24 -9.64 9.98
C LYS A 106 21.72 -9.04 11.28
N ASP A 107 22.28 -9.46 12.40
CA ASP A 107 21.97 -8.94 13.75
C ASP A 107 20.45 -8.92 14.04
N GLY A 108 19.71 -9.99 13.65
CA GLY A 108 18.27 -10.14 13.85
C GLY A 108 17.42 -9.23 12.95
N THR A 109 18.00 -8.76 11.84
CA THR A 109 17.33 -7.91 10.85
C THR A 109 17.46 -8.53 9.46
N LEU A 110 16.36 -8.59 8.72
CA LEU A 110 16.32 -8.99 7.32
C LEU A 110 16.47 -7.75 6.42
N TYR A 111 17.30 -7.87 5.40
CA TYR A 111 17.54 -6.85 4.38
C TYR A 111 17.22 -7.41 3.01
N ALA A 112 16.20 -6.88 2.34
CA ALA A 112 15.85 -7.20 0.96
C ALA A 112 14.83 -6.20 0.43
N ARG A 113 14.71 -6.05 -0.89
CA ARG A 113 13.59 -5.33 -1.51
C ARG A 113 12.28 -6.10 -1.28
N GLY A 114 11.24 -5.41 -0.78
CA GLY A 114 9.94 -5.98 -0.48
C GLY A 114 9.84 -6.61 0.93
N VAL A 115 10.90 -6.59 1.73
CA VAL A 115 10.85 -7.17 3.07
C VAL A 115 9.92 -6.39 4.01
N LEU A 116 9.79 -5.06 3.81
CA LEU A 116 8.86 -4.20 4.50
C LEU A 116 7.65 -3.84 3.61
N ASP A 117 7.88 -3.68 2.32
CA ASP A 117 6.92 -3.16 1.35
C ASP A 117 6.82 -4.06 0.11
N ASN A 118 5.93 -5.07 0.05
CA ASN A 118 4.92 -5.43 1.05
C ASN A 118 4.94 -6.95 1.34
N LYS A 119 5.92 -7.72 0.78
CA LYS A 119 6.00 -9.19 0.87
C LYS A 119 6.08 -9.68 2.33
N GLY A 120 6.96 -9.09 3.16
CA GLY A 120 7.10 -9.47 4.55
C GLY A 120 5.80 -9.32 5.33
N PRO A 121 5.13 -8.16 5.34
CA PRO A 121 3.85 -7.94 6.00
C PRO A 121 2.74 -8.88 5.53
N MET A 122 2.68 -9.18 4.24
CA MET A 122 1.69 -10.13 3.70
C MET A 122 1.92 -11.55 4.23
N PHE A 123 3.18 -11.95 4.37
CA PHE A 123 3.51 -13.23 5.01
C PHE A 123 3.23 -13.21 6.51
N CYS A 124 3.41 -12.07 7.20
CA CYS A 124 2.93 -11.93 8.58
C CYS A 124 1.42 -12.17 8.68
N CYS A 125 0.62 -11.66 7.75
CA CYS A 125 -0.83 -11.91 7.70
C CYS A 125 -1.16 -13.38 7.40
N LEU A 126 -0.41 -14.02 6.50
CA LEU A 126 -0.58 -15.45 6.18
C LEU A 126 -0.32 -16.33 7.42
N TYR A 127 0.76 -16.07 8.14
CA TYR A 127 1.11 -16.79 9.35
C TYR A 127 0.22 -16.43 10.55
N ALA A 128 -0.33 -15.22 10.58
CA ALA A 128 -1.37 -14.80 11.53
C ALA A 128 -2.63 -15.66 11.38
N LEU A 129 -3.09 -15.87 10.14
CA LEU A 129 -4.20 -16.78 9.85
C LEU A 129 -3.85 -18.22 10.23
N LYS A 130 -2.65 -18.69 9.85
CA LYS A 130 -2.16 -20.03 10.20
C LYS A 130 -2.15 -20.28 11.71
N ALA A 131 -1.74 -19.30 12.51
CA ALA A 131 -1.72 -19.41 13.96
C ALA A 131 -3.11 -19.67 14.56
N LEU A 132 -4.16 -19.00 14.04
CA LEU A 132 -5.53 -19.23 14.49
C LEU A 132 -6.05 -20.60 14.05
N VAL A 133 -5.72 -21.04 12.84
CA VAL A 133 -6.09 -22.37 12.33
C VAL A 133 -5.45 -23.46 13.18
N ASP A 134 -4.16 -23.34 13.51
CA ASP A 134 -3.45 -24.30 14.35
C ASP A 134 -3.97 -24.33 15.79
N LEU A 135 -4.52 -23.22 16.29
CA LEU A 135 -5.21 -23.18 17.59
C LEU A 135 -6.63 -23.76 17.53
N GLY A 136 -7.11 -24.21 16.37
CA GLY A 136 -8.45 -24.74 16.19
C GLY A 136 -9.56 -23.68 16.30
N TYR A 137 -9.27 -22.43 15.96
CA TYR A 137 -10.29 -21.36 15.98
C TYR A 137 -11.34 -21.60 14.90
N GLU A 138 -12.61 -21.56 15.29
CA GLU A 138 -13.75 -21.68 14.37
C GLU A 138 -14.13 -20.31 13.83
N PHE A 139 -13.95 -20.12 12.53
CA PHE A 139 -14.24 -18.85 11.85
C PHE A 139 -15.72 -18.72 11.56
N PRO A 140 -16.41 -17.61 11.93
CA PRO A 140 -17.83 -17.41 11.64
C PRO A 140 -18.10 -17.09 10.17
N ILE A 141 -17.14 -16.48 9.48
CA ILE A 141 -17.19 -16.20 8.04
C ILE A 141 -15.86 -16.58 7.38
N LYS A 142 -15.84 -16.61 6.05
CA LYS A 142 -14.64 -16.84 5.25
C LYS A 142 -13.59 -15.75 5.49
N VAL A 143 -12.33 -16.12 5.56
CA VAL A 143 -11.19 -15.21 5.52
C VAL A 143 -10.49 -15.33 4.19
N LYS A 144 -10.08 -14.20 3.61
CA LYS A 144 -9.24 -14.16 2.42
C LYS A 144 -7.99 -13.34 2.66
N ILE A 145 -6.83 -13.89 2.28
CA ILE A 145 -5.62 -13.10 2.06
C ILE A 145 -5.48 -12.93 0.55
N ILE A 146 -5.43 -11.68 0.11
CA ILE A 146 -5.46 -11.31 -1.29
C ILE A 146 -4.12 -10.68 -1.66
N PHE A 147 -3.35 -11.38 -2.50
CA PHE A 147 -2.09 -10.92 -3.03
C PHE A 147 -2.28 -10.22 -4.37
N GLY A 148 -2.00 -8.93 -4.42
CA GLY A 148 -1.94 -8.15 -5.65
C GLY A 148 -0.56 -8.19 -6.31
N THR A 149 -0.50 -7.68 -7.53
CA THR A 149 0.68 -7.69 -8.38
C THR A 149 0.94 -6.38 -9.12
N ASN A 150 0.23 -5.30 -8.76
CA ASN A 150 0.35 -3.99 -9.42
C ASN A 150 0.05 -2.80 -8.50
N GLU A 151 0.38 -2.88 -7.21
CA GLU A 151 0.16 -1.76 -6.27
C GLU A 151 1.01 -0.55 -6.66
N GLU A 152 2.30 -0.76 -6.89
CA GLU A 152 3.33 0.25 -7.04
C GLU A 152 3.19 1.11 -8.32
N THR A 153 2.41 0.65 -9.28
CA THR A 153 2.30 1.30 -10.60
C THR A 153 0.87 1.54 -11.07
N GLY A 154 -0.14 1.46 -10.18
CA GLY A 154 -1.48 1.91 -10.54
C GLY A 154 -2.66 1.13 -10.00
N MET A 155 -2.45 0.00 -9.31
CA MET A 155 -3.52 -0.79 -8.68
C MET A 155 -4.56 -1.34 -9.69
N GLU A 156 -4.14 -1.58 -10.94
CA GLU A 156 -5.04 -2.04 -12.00
C GLU A 156 -5.51 -3.48 -11.79
N ASP A 157 -4.72 -4.29 -11.10
CA ASP A 157 -5.04 -5.65 -10.68
C ASP A 157 -6.30 -5.70 -9.78
N MET A 158 -6.34 -4.88 -8.73
CA MET A 158 -7.49 -4.82 -7.83
C MET A 158 -8.69 -4.14 -8.48
N LYS A 159 -8.48 -3.09 -9.28
CA LYS A 159 -9.54 -2.47 -10.08
C LYS A 159 -10.17 -3.47 -11.05
N TRP A 160 -9.34 -4.33 -11.67
CA TRP A 160 -9.80 -5.39 -12.56
C TRP A 160 -10.54 -6.49 -11.79
N TYR A 161 -9.98 -6.99 -10.69
CA TYR A 161 -10.56 -8.07 -9.91
C TYR A 161 -11.94 -7.70 -9.34
N PHE A 162 -12.06 -6.51 -8.76
CA PHE A 162 -13.30 -6.08 -8.12
C PHE A 162 -14.39 -5.56 -9.09
N LYS A 163 -14.19 -5.63 -10.40
CA LYS A 163 -15.29 -5.45 -11.37
C LYS A 163 -16.31 -6.58 -11.27
N ASP A 164 -15.83 -7.81 -11.06
CA ASP A 164 -16.66 -9.02 -11.12
C ASP A 164 -16.74 -9.74 -9.76
N HIS A 165 -16.02 -9.27 -8.74
CA HIS A 165 -15.98 -9.88 -7.42
C HIS A 165 -16.50 -8.93 -6.34
N LYS A 166 -17.13 -9.50 -5.31
CA LYS A 166 -17.62 -8.72 -4.16
C LYS A 166 -16.46 -8.19 -3.34
N TYR A 167 -16.60 -6.96 -2.85
CA TYR A 167 -15.70 -6.39 -1.86
C TYR A 167 -15.80 -7.14 -0.52
N PRO A 168 -14.73 -7.15 0.30
CA PRO A 168 -14.82 -7.69 1.65
C PRO A 168 -15.89 -6.97 2.48
N LYS A 169 -16.40 -7.64 3.50
CA LYS A 169 -17.27 -7.03 4.52
C LYS A 169 -16.48 -6.03 5.33
N LEU A 170 -15.26 -6.39 5.72
CA LEU A 170 -14.28 -5.54 6.40
C LEU A 170 -12.88 -6.17 6.26
N GLY A 171 -11.85 -5.38 6.55
CA GLY A 171 -10.48 -5.87 6.51
C GLY A 171 -9.45 -4.76 6.60
N TRP A 172 -8.20 -5.10 6.25
CA TRP A 172 -7.11 -4.13 6.24
C TRP A 172 -6.10 -4.41 5.11
N THR A 173 -5.26 -3.42 4.85
CA THR A 173 -4.04 -3.58 4.08
C THR A 173 -2.83 -3.33 5.01
N PRO A 174 -1.85 -4.26 5.07
CA PRO A 174 -0.65 -4.11 5.90
C PRO A 174 0.42 -3.29 5.16
N ASP A 175 0.04 -2.12 4.66
CA ASP A 175 0.84 -1.33 3.72
C ASP A 175 0.85 0.16 4.09
N CYS A 176 1.27 0.47 5.33
CA CYS A 176 1.46 1.82 5.80
C CYS A 176 2.25 1.86 7.12
N LYS A 177 1.61 2.20 8.19
CA LYS A 177 2.17 2.34 9.55
C LYS A 177 1.12 2.05 10.60
N TYR A 178 1.57 1.86 11.84
CA TYR A 178 0.70 1.89 13.03
C TYR A 178 0.56 3.30 13.62
N PRO A 179 -0.52 3.53 14.39
CA PRO A 179 -1.73 2.71 14.57
C PRO A 179 -2.58 2.64 13.30
N VAL A 180 -3.85 2.26 13.43
CA VAL A 180 -4.77 2.18 12.28
C VAL A 180 -4.91 3.53 11.56
N ILE A 181 -4.93 3.49 10.23
CA ILE A 181 -5.11 4.67 9.38
C ILE A 181 -6.59 4.76 8.99
N TYR A 182 -7.32 5.74 9.53
CA TYR A 182 -8.73 5.92 9.17
C TYR A 182 -8.92 6.77 7.91
N ALA A 183 -7.89 7.48 7.48
CA ALA A 183 -7.98 8.31 6.29
C ALA A 183 -6.64 8.47 5.55
N GLU A 184 -6.71 8.41 4.22
CA GLU A 184 -5.60 8.67 3.30
C GLU A 184 -5.90 9.89 2.44
N ARG A 185 -4.88 10.71 2.15
CA ARG A 185 -5.00 11.82 1.21
C ARG A 185 -5.26 11.34 -0.21
N GLY A 186 -5.95 12.17 -0.99
CA GLY A 186 -6.02 11.99 -2.42
C GLY A 186 -4.67 12.20 -3.10
N ARG A 187 -4.51 11.64 -4.30
CA ARG A 187 -3.37 11.87 -5.17
C ARG A 187 -3.87 12.26 -6.56
N ALA A 188 -3.57 13.48 -6.99
CA ALA A 188 -3.94 13.98 -8.31
C ALA A 188 -2.71 14.37 -9.11
N ALA A 189 -2.67 14.00 -10.38
CA ALA A 189 -1.71 14.48 -11.35
C ALA A 189 -2.37 15.49 -12.27
N PHE A 190 -1.81 16.69 -12.35
CA PHE A 190 -2.23 17.75 -13.26
C PHE A 190 -1.17 17.94 -14.34
N ARG A 191 -1.58 17.93 -15.58
CA ARG A 191 -0.72 18.06 -16.75
C ARG A 191 -0.89 19.44 -17.37
N TYR A 192 0.14 20.29 -17.29
CA TYR A 192 0.26 21.52 -18.06
C TYR A 192 0.83 21.20 -19.43
N SER A 193 0.16 21.60 -20.48
CA SER A 193 0.54 21.31 -21.87
C SER A 193 0.50 22.58 -22.73
N LEU A 194 1.46 22.70 -23.64
CA LEU A 194 1.54 23.78 -24.63
C LEU A 194 2.21 23.27 -25.92
N PRO A 195 2.02 23.96 -27.07
CA PRO A 195 2.75 23.65 -28.29
C PRO A 195 4.26 23.74 -28.07
N ARG A 196 5.03 22.82 -28.65
CA ARG A 196 6.49 22.76 -28.50
C ARG A 196 7.20 24.04 -28.94
N GLU A 197 6.66 24.73 -29.93
CA GLU A 197 7.18 26.03 -30.42
C GLU A 197 7.08 27.14 -29.38
N GLU A 198 6.16 26.99 -28.38
CA GLU A 198 5.96 27.92 -27.28
C GLU A 198 6.71 27.49 -25.98
N VAL A 199 7.70 26.60 -26.07
CA VAL A 199 8.47 26.09 -24.91
C VAL A 199 9.06 27.20 -24.03
N GLY A 200 9.26 28.39 -24.58
CA GLY A 200 9.68 29.57 -23.83
C GLY A 200 8.72 29.95 -22.69
N GLU A 201 7.40 29.75 -22.89
CA GLU A 201 6.38 29.97 -21.85
C GLU A 201 6.51 28.94 -20.72
N LEU A 202 6.84 27.67 -21.06
CA LEU A 202 7.09 26.65 -20.05
C LEU A 202 8.25 27.01 -19.14
N PHE A 203 9.38 27.47 -19.70
CA PHE A 203 10.52 27.89 -18.91
C PHE A 203 10.22 29.14 -18.06
N ALA A 204 9.45 30.10 -18.60
CA ALA A 204 8.98 31.25 -17.85
C ALA A 204 8.09 30.84 -16.68
N PHE A 205 7.13 29.92 -16.90
CA PHE A 205 6.27 29.36 -15.88
C PHE A 205 7.08 28.63 -14.80
N MET A 206 8.01 27.76 -15.19
CA MET A 206 8.86 27.02 -14.25
C MET A 206 9.71 27.97 -13.41
N ASN A 207 10.31 28.99 -13.99
CA ASN A 207 11.12 29.96 -13.26
C ASN A 207 10.30 30.77 -12.25
N GLU A 208 9.04 31.08 -12.59
CA GLU A 208 8.14 31.86 -11.73
C GLU A 208 7.53 31.04 -10.60
N PHE A 209 7.06 29.81 -10.88
CA PHE A 209 6.21 29.05 -9.97
C PHE A 209 6.84 27.76 -9.42
N VAL A 210 7.88 27.22 -10.05
CA VAL A 210 8.42 25.89 -9.69
C VAL A 210 9.85 25.94 -9.17
N LEU A 211 10.74 26.63 -9.88
CA LEU A 211 12.16 26.66 -9.51
C LEU A 211 12.41 27.60 -8.31
N ASN A 212 13.28 27.15 -7.42
CA ASN A 212 13.69 27.88 -6.21
C ASN A 212 12.54 28.24 -5.26
N GLN A 213 11.43 27.53 -5.33
CA GLN A 213 10.30 27.70 -4.41
C GLN A 213 10.52 26.87 -3.14
N ASN A 214 10.31 27.46 -1.97
CA ASN A 214 10.35 26.74 -0.69
C ASN A 214 9.06 25.91 -0.47
N ASP A 215 7.97 26.31 -1.08
CA ASP A 215 6.64 25.67 -1.00
C ASP A 215 5.94 25.77 -2.36
N LEU A 216 5.97 24.67 -3.10
CA LEU A 216 5.34 24.58 -4.41
C LEU A 216 3.82 24.75 -4.34
N SER A 217 3.17 24.29 -3.28
CA SER A 217 1.73 24.44 -3.15
C SER A 217 1.32 25.90 -3.02
N ALA A 218 2.08 26.67 -2.25
CA ALA A 218 1.84 28.12 -2.11
C ALA A 218 2.15 28.89 -3.40
N SER A 219 3.27 28.60 -4.07
CA SER A 219 3.65 29.29 -5.30
C SER A 219 2.66 29.03 -6.44
N LEU A 220 2.03 27.85 -6.48
CA LEU A 220 1.04 27.46 -7.46
C LEU A 220 -0.41 27.86 -7.09
N GLY A 221 -0.62 28.49 -5.92
CA GLY A 221 -1.93 28.91 -5.45
C GLY A 221 -2.86 27.75 -5.03
N VAL A 222 -2.26 26.62 -4.59
CA VAL A 222 -2.96 25.40 -4.16
C VAL A 222 -2.60 25.02 -2.73
N ASP A 223 -2.33 25.98 -1.87
CA ASP A 223 -1.84 25.80 -0.50
C ASP A 223 -2.95 25.57 0.54
N TYR A 224 -4.06 24.97 0.12
CA TYR A 224 -5.15 24.57 1.00
C TYR A 224 -4.67 23.73 2.19
N SER A 225 -5.30 23.92 3.35
CA SER A 225 -5.00 23.19 4.57
C SER A 225 -6.26 22.96 5.40
N ASP A 226 -6.38 21.80 6.03
CA ASP A 226 -7.35 21.52 7.07
C ASP A 226 -6.69 20.98 8.35
N GLU A 227 -7.47 20.84 9.42
CA GLU A 227 -6.94 20.37 10.72
C GLU A 227 -6.59 18.88 10.69
N GLU A 228 -7.27 18.09 9.87
CA GLU A 228 -7.18 16.64 9.86
C GLU A 228 -6.01 16.12 9.03
N PHE A 229 -5.85 16.67 7.82
CA PHE A 229 -4.79 16.25 6.89
C PHE A 229 -3.62 17.24 6.82
N GLY A 230 -3.81 18.45 7.35
CA GLY A 230 -2.85 19.53 7.20
C GLY A 230 -2.78 20.05 5.76
N LYS A 231 -1.62 20.53 5.34
CA LYS A 231 -1.40 21.26 4.10
C LYS A 231 -1.39 20.36 2.87
N ASN A 232 -2.02 20.80 1.76
CA ASN A 232 -1.82 20.22 0.44
C ASN A 232 -0.33 20.22 0.06
N GLN A 233 0.14 19.15 -0.60
CA GLN A 233 1.55 18.97 -0.93
C GLN A 233 1.73 18.64 -2.40
N VAL A 234 2.30 19.56 -3.17
CA VAL A 234 2.84 19.25 -4.51
C VAL A 234 4.19 18.55 -4.30
N ARG A 235 4.25 17.27 -4.65
CA ARG A 235 5.38 16.37 -4.32
C ARG A 235 6.32 16.14 -5.48
N LYS A 236 5.84 16.31 -6.71
CA LYS A 236 6.57 15.96 -7.92
C LYS A 236 6.23 16.95 -9.01
N ALA A 237 7.24 17.36 -9.75
CA ALA A 237 7.14 18.17 -10.95
C ALA A 237 8.03 17.52 -12.02
N GLU A 238 7.44 17.00 -13.10
CA GLU A 238 8.12 16.26 -14.16
C GLU A 238 7.86 16.88 -15.51
N LEU A 239 8.93 17.16 -16.23
CA LEU A 239 8.85 17.60 -17.62
C LEU A 239 8.49 16.43 -18.53
N PHE A 240 7.69 16.70 -19.54
CA PHE A 240 7.40 15.76 -20.61
C PHE A 240 7.50 16.41 -21.99
N GLU A 241 7.71 15.59 -22.97
CA GLU A 241 7.62 15.90 -24.38
C GLU A 241 6.84 14.78 -25.08
N ASP A 242 5.82 15.15 -25.86
CA ASP A 242 4.91 14.20 -26.51
C ASP A 242 4.51 14.78 -27.89
N GLY A 243 5.18 14.32 -28.94
CA GLY A 243 5.00 14.81 -30.30
C GLY A 243 5.25 16.31 -30.43
N ASP A 244 4.22 17.05 -30.86
CA ASP A 244 4.27 18.50 -31.03
C ASP A 244 3.92 19.29 -29.75
N THR A 245 3.76 18.62 -28.61
CA THR A 245 3.48 19.22 -27.31
C THR A 245 4.61 18.97 -26.32
N CYS A 246 4.77 19.91 -25.40
CA CYS A 246 5.63 19.74 -24.23
C CYS A 246 4.93 20.30 -22.99
N GLY A 247 5.45 20.02 -21.81
CA GLY A 247 4.83 20.53 -20.60
C GLY A 247 5.40 20.00 -19.31
N LEU A 248 4.60 20.13 -18.26
CA LEU A 248 4.93 19.79 -16.89
C LEU A 248 3.79 19.01 -16.24
N THR A 249 4.07 17.84 -15.67
CA THR A 249 3.12 17.13 -14.81
C THR A 249 3.44 17.43 -13.35
N LEU A 250 2.42 17.91 -12.61
CA LEU A 250 2.48 18.14 -11.18
C LEU A 250 1.69 17.06 -10.45
N VAL A 251 2.31 16.42 -9.45
CA VAL A 251 1.64 15.44 -8.61
C VAL A 251 1.38 16.04 -7.23
N SER A 252 0.10 16.12 -6.85
CA SER A 252 -0.35 16.65 -5.57
C SER A 252 -0.89 15.54 -4.67
N SER A 253 -0.51 15.57 -3.39
CA SER A 253 -1.15 14.83 -2.31
C SER A 253 -2.06 15.80 -1.56
N TYR A 254 -3.38 15.63 -1.70
CA TYR A 254 -4.36 16.62 -1.26
C TYR A 254 -5.28 16.11 -0.14
N PRO A 255 -5.69 17.01 0.80
CA PRO A 255 -6.68 16.69 1.83
C PRO A 255 -8.03 16.27 1.25
N ALA A 256 -8.76 15.39 1.95
CA ALA A 256 -10.07 14.91 1.52
C ALA A 256 -11.11 16.04 1.36
N SER A 257 -10.95 17.12 2.12
CA SER A 257 -11.81 18.31 2.07
C SER A 257 -11.48 19.27 0.92
N TYR A 258 -10.36 19.06 0.18
CA TYR A 258 -9.97 19.95 -0.92
C TYR A 258 -10.53 19.47 -2.25
N SER A 259 -11.41 20.28 -2.86
CA SER A 259 -12.03 19.99 -4.15
C SER A 259 -11.00 20.02 -5.30
N LEU A 260 -11.02 18.98 -6.13
CA LEU A 260 -10.19 18.95 -7.36
C LEU A 260 -10.54 20.06 -8.35
N ASP A 261 -11.83 20.44 -8.44
CA ASP A 261 -12.25 21.53 -9.31
C ASP A 261 -11.66 22.86 -8.84
N THR A 262 -11.70 23.12 -7.51
CA THR A 262 -11.08 24.33 -6.93
C THR A 262 -9.58 24.34 -7.14
N MET A 263 -8.92 23.19 -7.02
CA MET A 263 -7.48 23.05 -7.28
C MET A 263 -7.18 23.35 -8.75
N LYS A 264 -7.95 22.76 -9.67
CA LYS A 264 -7.81 22.97 -11.11
C LYS A 264 -8.02 24.44 -11.49
N GLU A 265 -9.08 25.08 -10.99
CA GLU A 265 -9.33 26.52 -11.21
C GLU A 265 -8.18 27.41 -10.73
N SER A 266 -7.52 27.04 -9.62
CA SER A 266 -6.35 27.77 -9.13
C SER A 266 -5.15 27.59 -10.05
N LEU A 267 -4.92 26.38 -10.53
CA LEU A 267 -3.85 26.06 -11.48
C LEU A 267 -4.09 26.72 -12.87
N GLU A 268 -5.34 26.82 -13.31
CA GLU A 268 -5.70 27.50 -14.56
C GLU A 268 -5.38 29.00 -14.54
N LYS A 269 -5.56 29.67 -13.40
CA LYS A 269 -5.32 31.11 -13.24
C LYS A 269 -3.88 31.55 -13.50
N ILE A 270 -2.92 30.64 -13.33
CA ILE A 270 -1.49 30.92 -13.50
C ILE A 270 -0.95 30.44 -14.85
N CYS A 271 -1.78 29.85 -15.71
CA CYS A 271 -1.37 29.42 -17.04
C CYS A 271 -0.84 30.60 -17.87
N LYS A 272 0.19 30.36 -18.68
CA LYS A 272 0.66 31.28 -19.72
C LYS A 272 -0.32 31.23 -20.95
N PRO A 273 -0.26 32.16 -21.86
CA PRO A 273 -1.27 32.29 -22.95
C PRO A 273 -1.52 31.02 -23.77
N HIS A 274 -0.48 30.26 -24.10
CA HIS A 274 -0.61 29.03 -24.90
C HIS A 274 -0.61 27.75 -24.05
N MET A 275 -0.65 27.90 -22.72
CA MET A 275 -0.62 26.79 -21.78
C MET A 275 -2.05 26.42 -21.34
N SER A 276 -2.30 25.14 -21.24
CA SER A 276 -3.52 24.58 -20.67
C SER A 276 -3.19 23.60 -19.55
N VAL A 277 -4.11 23.42 -18.59
CA VAL A 277 -3.97 22.40 -17.53
C VAL A 277 -5.15 21.45 -17.57
N SER A 278 -4.87 20.16 -17.44
CA SER A 278 -5.87 19.10 -17.34
C SER A 278 -5.57 18.18 -16.16
N LEU A 279 -6.60 17.57 -15.61
CA LEU A 279 -6.45 16.45 -14.68
C LEU A 279 -6.05 15.21 -15.49
N ASP A 280 -4.86 14.68 -15.25
CA ASP A 280 -4.30 13.53 -15.95
C ASP A 280 -4.72 12.21 -15.25
N SER A 281 -4.60 12.18 -13.92
CA SER A 281 -5.04 11.04 -13.11
C SER A 281 -5.46 11.47 -11.71
N ASN A 282 -6.32 10.68 -11.07
CA ASN A 282 -6.73 10.88 -9.70
C ASN A 282 -6.97 9.55 -8.98
N LEU A 283 -6.48 9.49 -7.76
CA LEU A 283 -6.88 8.52 -6.75
C LEU A 283 -7.57 9.29 -5.63
N ASP A 284 -8.86 9.03 -5.43
CA ASP A 284 -9.66 9.72 -4.43
C ASP A 284 -9.11 9.52 -3.01
N PRO A 285 -9.34 10.48 -2.09
CA PRO A 285 -9.09 10.26 -0.68
C PRO A 285 -9.85 9.06 -0.14
N VAL A 286 -9.27 8.38 0.84
CA VAL A 286 -9.97 7.37 1.64
C VAL A 286 -10.36 8.01 2.97
N PHE A 287 -11.57 7.76 3.42
CA PHE A 287 -12.05 8.27 4.70
C PHE A 287 -13.02 7.28 5.36
N PHE A 288 -12.72 6.89 6.58
CA PHE A 288 -13.57 6.10 7.46
C PHE A 288 -13.91 6.91 8.70
N GLU A 289 -15.15 6.85 9.14
CA GLU A 289 -15.51 7.41 10.45
C GLU A 289 -14.74 6.70 11.57
N ARG A 290 -14.18 7.46 12.51
CA ARG A 290 -13.31 6.93 13.58
C ARG A 290 -14.03 5.99 14.55
N ASP A 291 -15.35 6.08 14.64
CA ASP A 291 -16.18 5.27 15.53
C ASP A 291 -16.73 3.99 14.90
N THR A 292 -16.30 3.67 13.65
CA THR A 292 -16.68 2.41 13.03
C THR A 292 -16.12 1.21 13.79
N TYR A 293 -16.85 0.10 13.73
CA TYR A 293 -16.41 -1.16 14.34
C TYR A 293 -15.00 -1.56 13.91
N LEU A 294 -14.69 -1.45 12.62
CA LEU A 294 -13.39 -1.78 12.07
C LEU A 294 -12.26 -0.95 12.72
N VAL A 295 -12.41 0.38 12.71
CA VAL A 295 -11.37 1.29 13.24
C VAL A 295 -11.19 1.05 14.73
N LYS A 296 -12.28 1.01 15.52
CA LYS A 296 -12.22 0.81 16.97
C LYS A 296 -11.63 -0.53 17.38
N THR A 297 -11.94 -1.59 16.63
CA THR A 297 -11.35 -2.90 16.92
C THR A 297 -9.85 -2.90 16.65
N LEU A 298 -9.38 -2.28 15.56
CA LEU A 298 -7.96 -2.23 15.25
C LEU A 298 -7.16 -1.30 16.18
N GLU A 299 -7.76 -0.19 16.67
CA GLU A 299 -7.20 0.62 17.76
C GLU A 299 -6.97 -0.25 19.00
N HIS A 300 -8.02 -0.94 19.45
CA HIS A 300 -7.97 -1.84 20.60
C HIS A 300 -6.92 -2.94 20.43
N VAL A 301 -6.85 -3.59 19.26
CA VAL A 301 -5.86 -4.63 18.95
C VAL A 301 -4.43 -4.11 19.12
N TYR A 302 -4.15 -2.92 18.58
CA TYR A 302 -2.83 -2.31 18.71
C TYR A 302 -2.49 -2.01 20.16
N GLU A 303 -3.41 -1.37 20.91
CA GLU A 303 -3.26 -1.08 22.34
C GLU A 303 -2.99 -2.33 23.17
N GLU A 304 -3.74 -3.40 22.90
CA GLU A 304 -3.62 -4.67 23.65
C GLU A 304 -2.28 -5.41 23.41
N ILE A 305 -1.73 -5.32 22.21
CA ILE A 305 -0.47 -6.00 21.88
C ILE A 305 0.75 -5.13 22.19
N MET A 306 0.67 -3.83 21.91
CA MET A 306 1.80 -2.92 22.02
C MET A 306 1.88 -2.21 23.36
N GLN A 307 0.76 -2.11 24.10
CA GLN A 307 0.63 -1.31 25.32
C GLN A 307 0.99 0.18 25.07
N GLU A 308 0.65 0.68 23.90
CA GLU A 308 0.84 2.05 23.42
C GLU A 308 -0.49 2.63 22.96
N ASP A 309 -0.57 3.96 22.78
CA ASP A 309 -1.75 4.64 22.24
C ASP A 309 -2.06 4.16 20.81
N GLY A 310 -3.24 3.56 20.66
CA GLY A 310 -3.75 3.01 19.40
C GLY A 310 -4.66 3.96 18.62
N SER A 311 -4.83 5.20 19.07
CA SER A 311 -5.71 6.18 18.42
C SER A 311 -5.45 6.30 16.91
N ALA A 312 -6.50 6.18 16.12
CA ALA A 312 -6.43 6.22 14.66
C ALA A 312 -5.84 7.53 14.14
N VAL A 313 -5.03 7.43 13.11
CA VAL A 313 -4.31 8.57 12.50
C VAL A 313 -4.56 8.65 10.99
N THR A 314 -4.09 9.73 10.38
CA THR A 314 -4.11 9.91 8.93
C THR A 314 -2.75 9.57 8.31
N THR A 315 -2.73 9.37 6.99
CA THR A 315 -1.50 9.24 6.22
C THR A 315 -1.51 10.11 4.98
N THR A 316 -0.33 10.41 4.49
CA THR A 316 -0.11 11.13 3.22
C THR A 316 0.23 10.19 2.07
N GLY A 317 0.41 8.90 2.35
CA GLY A 317 0.58 7.83 1.37
C GLY A 317 -0.75 7.37 0.77
N GLY A 318 -0.67 6.39 -0.10
CA GLY A 318 -1.81 5.65 -0.62
C GLY A 318 -1.50 4.16 -0.57
N SER A 319 -2.54 3.34 -0.54
CA SER A 319 -2.48 1.90 -0.50
C SER A 319 -3.66 1.31 -1.28
N TYR A 320 -3.79 -0.01 -1.33
CA TYR A 320 -4.99 -0.64 -1.91
C TYR A 320 -6.33 -0.18 -1.29
N ALA A 321 -6.33 0.48 -0.13
CA ALA A 321 -7.54 1.11 0.41
C ALA A 321 -8.13 2.17 -0.54
N LYS A 322 -7.34 2.68 -1.51
CA LYS A 322 -7.81 3.57 -2.59
C LYS A 322 -8.79 2.92 -3.55
N VAL A 323 -8.66 1.62 -3.76
CA VAL A 323 -9.39 0.90 -4.81
C VAL A 323 -10.21 -0.28 -4.28
N VAL A 324 -9.91 -0.74 -3.08
CA VAL A 324 -10.64 -1.82 -2.40
C VAL A 324 -11.48 -1.22 -1.27
N LYS A 325 -12.78 -1.40 -1.33
CA LYS A 325 -13.71 -0.87 -0.32
C LYS A 325 -13.66 -1.68 0.97
N ASN A 326 -14.02 -1.04 2.08
CA ASN A 326 -14.19 -1.65 3.41
C ASN A 326 -12.89 -2.17 4.04
N ILE A 327 -11.73 -1.70 3.58
CA ILE A 327 -10.45 -1.98 4.22
C ILE A 327 -9.75 -0.67 4.61
N VAL A 328 -8.98 -0.71 5.69
CA VAL A 328 -8.16 0.40 6.18
C VAL A 328 -6.69 0.00 6.18
N PRO A 329 -5.73 0.91 6.00
CA PRO A 329 -4.32 0.60 6.23
C PRO A 329 -4.05 0.37 7.72
N PHE A 330 -3.28 -0.71 8.01
CA PHE A 330 -2.94 -1.11 9.39
C PHE A 330 -1.57 -1.79 9.44
N GLY A 331 -0.56 -1.06 9.87
CA GLY A 331 0.84 -1.50 9.85
C GLY A 331 1.49 -1.37 8.46
N PRO A 332 2.67 -1.97 8.22
CA PRO A 332 3.47 -2.74 9.17
C PRO A 332 4.46 -1.91 10.00
N SER A 333 4.66 -0.62 9.65
CA SER A 333 5.74 0.19 10.21
C SER A 333 5.40 0.71 11.61
N PHE A 334 6.30 0.49 12.56
CA PHE A 334 6.19 1.00 13.92
C PHE A 334 6.70 2.44 14.05
N LYS A 335 6.43 3.06 15.20
CA LYS A 335 6.89 4.41 15.52
C LYS A 335 8.40 4.54 15.36
N GLY A 336 8.84 5.56 14.63
CA GLY A 336 10.25 5.80 14.31
C GLY A 336 10.74 5.14 13.02
N GLN A 337 10.00 4.21 12.44
CA GLN A 337 10.31 3.59 11.15
C GLN A 337 9.70 4.43 10.02
N LYS A 338 10.48 5.31 9.41
CA LYS A 338 10.07 6.14 8.26
C LYS A 338 11.08 6.03 7.14
N GLY A 339 10.60 6.02 5.89
CA GLY A 339 11.46 6.06 4.70
C GLY A 339 12.36 4.82 4.59
N ILE A 340 11.84 3.63 4.92
CA ILE A 340 12.53 2.35 4.77
C ILE A 340 12.10 1.69 3.47
N GLY A 341 10.81 1.62 3.21
CA GLY A 341 10.28 1.18 1.91
C GLY A 341 10.73 2.10 0.78
N HIS A 342 10.90 1.56 -0.44
CA HIS A 342 11.41 2.23 -1.64
C HIS A 342 12.85 2.75 -1.56
N MET A 343 13.54 2.55 -0.44
CA MET A 343 14.93 3.00 -0.23
C MET A 343 15.92 1.85 -0.36
N PRO A 344 17.20 2.13 -0.66
CA PRO A 344 18.26 1.13 -0.56
C PRO A 344 18.38 0.57 0.85
N ASP A 345 18.83 -0.68 0.96
CA ASP A 345 18.96 -1.39 2.22
C ASP A 345 17.64 -1.47 3.01
N GLU A 346 16.50 -1.61 2.31
CA GLU A 346 15.19 -1.86 2.93
C GLU A 346 15.29 -3.03 3.91
N TRP A 347 14.68 -2.86 5.09
CA TRP A 347 14.87 -3.80 6.18
C TRP A 347 13.63 -4.00 7.05
N MET A 348 13.59 -5.14 7.73
CA MET A 348 12.62 -5.44 8.79
C MET A 348 13.28 -6.29 9.88
N ARG A 349 13.13 -5.89 11.15
CA ARG A 349 13.68 -6.68 12.27
C ARG A 349 12.83 -7.92 12.50
N ILE A 350 13.44 -9.04 12.87
CA ILE A 350 12.71 -10.28 13.17
C ILE A 350 11.72 -10.07 14.33
N CYS A 351 12.07 -9.26 15.32
CA CYS A 351 11.13 -8.91 16.39
C CYS A 351 9.93 -8.07 15.91
N ASP A 352 10.09 -7.25 14.86
CA ASP A 352 8.99 -6.51 14.24
C ASP A 352 8.11 -7.43 13.38
N ILE A 353 8.71 -8.42 12.70
CA ILE A 353 8.01 -9.51 11.99
C ILE A 353 7.11 -10.28 12.96
N GLU A 354 7.66 -10.69 14.10
CA GLU A 354 6.91 -11.38 15.16
C GLU A 354 5.75 -10.51 15.65
N LYS A 355 6.02 -9.22 15.95
CA LYS A 355 4.99 -8.29 16.43
C LYS A 355 3.88 -8.06 15.38
N ASN A 356 4.22 -7.88 14.11
CA ASN A 356 3.23 -7.76 13.05
C ASN A 356 2.34 -9.00 12.99
N ALA A 357 2.92 -10.20 13.00
CA ALA A 357 2.14 -11.44 12.97
C ALA A 357 1.24 -11.60 14.22
N GLN A 358 1.70 -11.17 15.40
CA GLN A 358 0.89 -11.16 16.64
C GLN A 358 -0.29 -10.18 16.55
N ILE A 359 -0.04 -8.96 16.05
CA ILE A 359 -1.07 -7.93 15.87
C ILE A 359 -2.11 -8.41 14.85
N TYR A 360 -1.70 -8.94 13.70
CA TYR A 360 -2.63 -9.40 12.65
C TYR A 360 -3.41 -10.64 13.09
N ALA A 361 -2.81 -11.57 13.83
CA ALA A 361 -3.53 -12.72 14.36
C ALA A 361 -4.59 -12.31 15.39
N TYR A 362 -4.26 -11.34 16.24
CA TYR A 362 -5.21 -10.82 17.20
C TYR A 362 -6.28 -9.94 16.51
N ALA A 363 -5.93 -9.23 15.42
CA ALA A 363 -6.90 -8.51 14.60
C ALA A 363 -7.91 -9.45 13.92
N PHE A 364 -7.46 -10.55 13.32
CA PHE A 364 -8.38 -11.57 12.80
C PHE A 364 -9.32 -12.07 13.89
N TYR A 365 -8.80 -12.41 15.06
CA TYR A 365 -9.62 -12.91 16.17
C TYR A 365 -10.65 -11.87 16.64
N GLU A 366 -10.25 -10.65 16.95
CA GLU A 366 -11.13 -9.62 17.50
C GLU A 366 -12.19 -9.15 16.48
N LEU A 367 -11.82 -8.97 15.22
CA LEU A 367 -12.77 -8.59 14.16
C LEU A 367 -13.84 -9.66 13.93
N MET A 368 -13.53 -10.93 14.20
CA MET A 368 -14.51 -12.02 14.08
C MET A 368 -15.51 -12.08 15.26
N GLN A 369 -15.20 -11.46 16.42
CA GLN A 369 -16.13 -11.47 17.56
C GLN A 369 -17.38 -10.62 17.33
N GLY A 370 -17.35 -9.67 16.40
CA GLY A 370 -18.48 -8.81 16.07
C GLY A 370 -19.24 -9.20 14.80
N LEU A 371 -18.90 -10.35 14.22
CA LEU A 371 -19.53 -10.89 13.01
C LEU A 371 -20.36 -12.11 13.35
#